data_c6c2fa4e18fba3b5ad80e5c228be0294
#
_entry.id   c6c2fa4e18fba3b5ad80e5c228be0294
#
_cell.length_a   1.000
_cell.length_b   1.000
_cell.length_c   1.000
_cell.angle_alpha   90.00
_cell.angle_beta   90.00
_cell.angle_gamma   90.00
#
_symmetry.space_group_name_H-M   'P 1'
#
loop_
_entity.id
_entity.type
_entity.pdbx_description
1 polymer ?
#
loop_
_entity_poly.entity_id
_entity_poly.type
_entity_poly.pdbx_seq_one_letter_code
_entity_poly.pdbx_strand_id
1 'polypeptide(L)'
;EVGLTKAKRLAEERGVAVEYVVENIFERDWTTEQYDNVVAVFIQFVPPSHMTEVLTGLATTVKPNGTLLVHGYTPKQVEFGTGGPPNPEHMYTEAMLRDVYQHLDIRLCEAYEDMLDEGSGHSGRSALIDFVGIKKV
;
A
#
# COMPACT_ATOMS: atom_id res chain seq x y z
N GLU A 1 -7.66 17.89 -2.26
CA GLU A 1 -7.74 18.62 -3.55
C GLU A 1 -6.38 18.86 -4.19
N VAL A 2 -5.35 19.34 -3.48
CA VAL A 2 -4.01 19.64 -4.04
C VAL A 2 -3.35 18.38 -4.65
N GLY A 3 -3.39 17.26 -3.95
CA GLY A 3 -2.85 15.98 -4.43
C GLY A 3 -3.52 15.51 -5.72
N LEU A 4 -4.83 15.64 -5.79
CA LEU A 4 -5.60 15.26 -6.97
C LEU A 4 -5.27 16.12 -8.19
N THR A 5 -5.11 17.43 -8.02
CA THR A 5 -4.71 18.34 -9.09
C THR A 5 -3.32 17.97 -9.63
N LYS A 6 -2.38 17.64 -8.73
CA LYS A 6 -1.02 17.19 -9.11
C LYS A 6 -1.07 15.86 -9.86
N ALA A 7 -1.88 14.92 -9.42
CA ALA A 7 -2.03 13.61 -10.05
C ALA A 7 -2.62 13.71 -11.46
N LYS A 8 -3.66 14.54 -11.64
CA LYS A 8 -4.27 14.80 -12.97
C LYS A 8 -3.26 15.37 -13.95
N ARG A 9 -2.49 16.40 -13.52
CA ARG A 9 -1.44 16.98 -14.35
C ARG A 9 -0.40 15.95 -14.76
N LEU A 10 0.04 15.10 -13.82
CA LEU A 10 1.01 14.05 -14.11
C LEU A 10 0.48 13.02 -15.12
N ALA A 11 -0.79 12.64 -15.01
CA ALA A 11 -1.42 11.73 -15.97
C ALA A 11 -1.48 12.34 -17.38
N GLU A 12 -1.84 13.63 -17.50
CA GLU A 12 -1.83 14.36 -18.75
C GLU A 12 -0.41 14.43 -19.36
N GLU A 13 0.60 14.78 -18.56
CA GLU A 13 2.00 14.83 -18.99
C GLU A 13 2.52 13.46 -19.47
N ARG A 14 2.00 12.37 -18.92
CA ARG A 14 2.35 10.99 -19.27
C ARG A 14 1.48 10.38 -20.36
N GLY A 15 0.45 11.09 -20.81
CA GLY A 15 -0.49 10.61 -21.84
C GLY A 15 -1.29 9.36 -21.41
N VAL A 16 -1.57 9.22 -20.12
CA VAL A 16 -2.35 8.10 -19.56
C VAL A 16 -3.70 8.57 -19.05
N ALA A 17 -4.72 7.71 -19.19
CA ALA A 17 -6.05 7.94 -18.63
C ALA A 17 -6.12 7.31 -17.23
N VAL A 18 -6.52 8.11 -16.24
CA VAL A 18 -6.71 7.67 -14.85
C VAL A 18 -8.06 8.16 -14.37
N GLU A 19 -8.84 7.25 -13.80
CA GLU A 19 -10.06 7.59 -13.06
C GLU A 19 -9.69 7.91 -11.62
N TYR A 20 -10.17 9.05 -11.12
CA TYR A 20 -9.89 9.52 -9.77
C TYR A 20 -11.15 9.53 -8.92
N VAL A 21 -11.09 8.89 -7.76
CA VAL A 21 -12.15 8.90 -6.77
C VAL A 21 -11.64 9.56 -5.49
N VAL A 22 -12.44 10.45 -4.90
CA VAL A 22 -12.19 11.04 -3.59
C VAL A 22 -13.18 10.42 -2.61
N GLU A 23 -12.68 9.60 -1.73
CA GLU A 23 -13.49 8.93 -0.71
C GLU A 23 -12.74 8.79 0.61
N ASN A 24 -13.49 8.54 1.68
CA ASN A 24 -12.94 8.20 2.97
C ASN A 24 -12.67 6.68 3.00
N ILE A 25 -11.41 6.28 3.12
CA ILE A 25 -11.01 4.87 3.13
C ILE A 25 -11.67 4.06 4.26
N PHE A 26 -12.03 4.72 5.37
CA PHE A 26 -12.70 4.10 6.52
C PHE A 26 -14.21 3.88 6.33
N GLU A 27 -14.78 4.44 5.27
CA GLU A 27 -16.21 4.33 4.92
C GLU A 27 -16.40 3.55 3.61
N ARG A 28 -15.31 3.05 3.03
CA ARG A 28 -15.34 2.33 1.77
C ARG A 28 -16.04 0.97 1.91
N ASP A 29 -16.93 0.67 0.97
CA ASP A 29 -17.47 -0.69 0.81
C ASP A 29 -16.44 -1.58 0.10
N TRP A 30 -15.85 -2.52 0.85
CA TRP A 30 -14.87 -3.47 0.37
C TRP A 30 -15.46 -4.78 -0.18
N THR A 31 -16.78 -4.94 -0.15
CA THR A 31 -17.43 -6.23 -0.43
C THR A 31 -17.47 -6.59 -1.90
N THR A 32 -17.24 -5.66 -2.81
CA THR A 32 -17.35 -5.86 -4.24
C THR A 32 -15.99 -6.14 -4.87
N GLU A 33 -15.84 -7.29 -5.52
CA GLU A 33 -14.67 -7.60 -6.35
C GLU A 33 -14.72 -6.78 -7.64
N GLN A 34 -13.73 -5.92 -7.85
CA GLN A 34 -13.77 -4.93 -8.92
C GLN A 34 -12.54 -4.93 -9.82
N TYR A 35 -11.36 -5.32 -9.30
CA TYR A 35 -10.07 -5.04 -9.94
C TYR A 35 -9.25 -6.30 -10.21
N ASP A 36 -8.61 -6.33 -11.37
CA ASP A 36 -7.65 -7.38 -11.71
C ASP A 36 -6.35 -7.23 -10.93
N ASN A 37 -5.98 -5.97 -10.64
CA ASN A 37 -4.82 -5.64 -9.80
C ASN A 37 -5.18 -4.54 -8.80
N VAL A 38 -4.73 -4.71 -7.57
CA VAL A 38 -4.83 -3.70 -6.50
C VAL A 38 -3.42 -3.38 -6.02
N VAL A 39 -3.09 -2.09 -5.96
CA VAL A 39 -1.77 -1.60 -5.55
C VAL A 39 -1.95 -0.59 -4.43
N ALA A 40 -1.31 -0.86 -3.29
CA ALA A 40 -1.30 0.01 -2.12
C ALA A 40 0.15 0.42 -1.81
N VAL A 41 0.48 1.70 -2.02
CA VAL A 41 1.81 2.26 -1.82
C VAL A 41 1.77 3.33 -0.76
N PHE A 42 2.53 3.15 0.31
CA PHE A 42 2.65 4.08 1.44
C PHE A 42 1.31 4.54 2.05
N ILE A 43 0.35 3.64 2.16
CA ILE A 43 -0.96 3.92 2.81
C ILE A 43 -0.89 3.87 4.35
N GLN A 44 0.28 4.02 4.93
CA GLN A 44 0.58 3.87 6.36
C GLN A 44 0.14 5.08 7.20
N PHE A 45 -0.75 5.92 6.67
CA PHE A 45 -1.55 6.87 7.43
C PHE A 45 -2.71 6.18 8.17
N VAL A 46 -3.04 4.93 7.81
CA VAL A 46 -4.08 4.13 8.47
C VAL A 46 -3.64 3.81 9.90
N PRO A 47 -4.44 4.15 10.92
CA PRO A 47 -4.07 3.86 12.30
C PRO A 47 -4.17 2.35 12.60
N PRO A 48 -3.42 1.85 13.59
CA PRO A 48 -3.41 0.43 13.96
C PRO A 48 -4.80 -0.17 14.19
N SER A 49 -5.73 0.62 14.75
CA SER A 49 -7.12 0.19 15.00
C SER A 49 -7.92 -0.18 13.74
N HIS A 50 -7.55 0.34 12.58
CA HIS A 50 -8.23 0.10 11.30
C HIS A 50 -7.34 -0.67 10.30
N MET A 51 -6.11 -0.94 10.66
CA MET A 51 -5.14 -1.52 9.74
C MET A 51 -5.57 -2.87 9.18
N THR A 52 -6.01 -3.78 10.05
CA THR A 52 -6.48 -5.11 9.62
C THR A 52 -7.70 -5.00 8.71
N GLU A 53 -8.64 -4.12 9.01
CA GLU A 53 -9.83 -3.88 8.20
C GLU A 53 -9.46 -3.40 6.79
N VAL A 54 -8.61 -2.37 6.69
CA VAL A 54 -8.19 -1.81 5.40
C VAL A 54 -7.37 -2.83 4.60
N LEU A 55 -6.40 -3.50 5.22
CA LEU A 55 -5.60 -4.51 4.53
C LEU A 55 -6.46 -5.68 4.03
N THR A 56 -7.39 -6.18 4.84
CA THR A 56 -8.35 -7.22 4.42
C THR A 56 -9.25 -6.71 3.30
N GLY A 57 -9.71 -5.47 3.41
CA GLY A 57 -10.52 -4.80 2.38
C GLY A 57 -9.84 -4.74 1.03
N LEU A 58 -8.54 -4.39 0.98
CA LEU A 58 -7.76 -4.41 -0.26
C LEU A 58 -7.82 -5.78 -0.95
N ALA A 59 -7.61 -6.87 -0.20
CA ALA A 59 -7.69 -8.22 -0.76
C ALA A 59 -9.11 -8.60 -1.21
N THR A 60 -10.14 -8.07 -0.52
CA THR A 60 -11.54 -8.33 -0.88
C THR A 60 -11.88 -7.75 -2.25
N THR A 61 -11.36 -6.57 -2.59
CA THR A 61 -11.63 -5.89 -3.87
C THR A 61 -10.86 -6.47 -5.07
N VAL A 62 -9.93 -7.40 -4.84
CA VAL A 62 -9.23 -8.11 -5.93
C VAL A 62 -10.13 -9.21 -6.48
N LYS A 63 -10.26 -9.32 -7.80
CA LYS A 63 -10.95 -10.43 -8.46
C LYS A 63 -10.23 -11.77 -8.26
N PRO A 64 -10.91 -12.92 -8.40
CA PRO A 64 -10.23 -14.22 -8.48
C PRO A 64 -9.11 -14.21 -9.54
N ASN A 65 -7.97 -14.77 -9.24
CA ASN A 65 -6.72 -14.74 -10.01
C ASN A 65 -6.08 -13.34 -10.18
N GLY A 66 -6.65 -12.30 -9.58
CA GLY A 66 -6.08 -10.97 -9.56
C GLY A 66 -4.93 -10.85 -8.56
N THR A 67 -4.17 -9.76 -8.66
CA THR A 67 -2.96 -9.52 -7.88
C THR A 67 -3.17 -8.38 -6.88
N LEU A 68 -2.71 -8.59 -5.66
CA LEU A 68 -2.53 -7.55 -4.64
C LEU A 68 -1.04 -7.27 -4.46
N LEU A 69 -0.67 -5.99 -4.55
CA LEU A 69 0.66 -5.49 -4.19
C LEU A 69 0.53 -4.50 -3.04
N VAL A 70 1.33 -4.67 -2.00
CA VAL A 70 1.46 -3.71 -0.90
C VAL A 70 2.92 -3.33 -0.75
N HIS A 71 3.20 -2.02 -0.77
CA HIS A 71 4.53 -1.46 -0.54
C HIS A 71 4.48 -0.43 0.58
N GLY A 72 5.48 -0.45 1.46
CA GLY A 72 5.54 0.50 2.55
C GLY A 72 6.81 0.36 3.39
N TYR A 73 6.80 1.00 4.56
CA TYR A 73 7.90 0.97 5.50
C TYR A 73 7.76 -0.16 6.53
N THR A 74 8.89 -0.66 7.01
CA THR A 74 8.97 -1.51 8.21
C THR A 74 9.23 -0.65 9.44
N PRO A 75 8.97 -1.16 10.68
CA PRO A 75 9.26 -0.44 11.92
C PRO A 75 10.70 0.07 12.06
N LYS A 76 11.66 -0.57 11.41
CA LYS A 76 13.06 -0.12 11.37
C LYS A 76 13.26 1.25 10.73
N GLN A 77 12.32 1.72 9.91
CA GLN A 77 12.34 3.04 9.27
C GLN A 77 12.50 4.19 10.27
N VAL A 78 12.00 4.03 11.50
CA VAL A 78 12.13 5.04 12.55
C VAL A 78 13.61 5.36 12.86
N GLU A 79 14.49 4.38 12.73
CA GLU A 79 15.94 4.56 12.97
C GLU A 79 16.59 5.44 11.88
N PHE A 80 16.06 5.46 10.68
CA PHE A 80 16.62 6.25 9.57
C PHE A 80 16.10 7.68 9.51
N GLY A 81 14.87 7.92 9.92
CA GLY A 81 14.28 9.26 9.94
C GLY A 81 14.17 9.95 8.57
N THR A 82 14.16 9.18 7.49
CA THR A 82 14.17 9.65 6.09
C THR A 82 12.79 9.71 5.45
N GLY A 83 11.73 9.53 6.23
CA GLY A 83 10.33 9.55 5.81
C GLY A 83 9.50 8.52 6.55
N GLY A 84 8.23 8.42 6.17
CA GLY A 84 7.26 7.53 6.80
C GLY A 84 6.62 8.08 8.07
N PRO A 85 5.66 7.35 8.65
CA PRO A 85 5.00 7.75 9.88
C PRO A 85 5.98 7.71 11.06
N PRO A 86 5.84 8.59 12.06
CA PRO A 86 6.72 8.61 13.23
C PRO A 86 6.46 7.44 14.20
N ASN A 87 5.29 6.81 14.10
CA ASN A 87 4.91 5.69 14.96
C ASN A 87 5.12 4.36 14.24
N PRO A 88 6.00 3.47 14.75
CA PRO A 88 6.27 2.16 14.13
C PRO A 88 5.04 1.23 14.06
N GLU A 89 4.02 1.46 14.89
CA GLU A 89 2.77 0.69 14.86
C GLU A 89 1.94 0.89 13.58
N HIS A 90 2.21 1.94 12.81
CA HIS A 90 1.63 2.16 11.49
C HIS A 90 2.35 1.39 10.37
N MET A 91 3.48 0.78 10.67
CA MET A 91 4.34 0.13 9.69
C MET A 91 4.10 -1.38 9.62
N TYR A 92 4.54 -1.99 8.54
CA TYR A 92 4.26 -3.38 8.26
C TYR A 92 5.44 -4.28 8.62
N THR A 93 5.14 -5.49 9.08
CA THR A 93 6.11 -6.56 9.22
C THR A 93 5.73 -7.72 8.31
N GLU A 94 6.72 -8.55 7.92
CA GLU A 94 6.45 -9.76 7.14
C GLU A 94 5.44 -10.66 7.85
N ALA A 95 5.60 -10.86 9.17
CA ALA A 95 4.69 -11.68 9.96
C ALA A 95 3.25 -11.18 9.88
N MET A 96 3.05 -9.86 10.03
CA MET A 96 1.71 -9.25 9.95
C MET A 96 1.09 -9.41 8.56
N LEU A 97 1.83 -9.12 7.48
CA LEU A 97 1.30 -9.24 6.12
C LEU A 97 1.01 -10.70 5.75
N ARG A 98 1.87 -11.62 6.17
CA ARG A 98 1.63 -13.07 5.97
C ARG A 98 0.41 -13.57 6.73
N ASP A 99 0.16 -13.08 7.93
CA ASP A 99 -1.02 -13.45 8.72
C ASP A 99 -2.32 -12.92 8.08
N VAL A 100 -2.37 -11.62 7.78
CA VAL A 100 -3.55 -11.00 7.15
C VAL A 100 -3.86 -11.63 5.79
N TYR A 101 -2.84 -11.94 5.00
CA TYR A 101 -2.98 -12.42 3.62
C TYR A 101 -2.74 -13.93 3.46
N GLN A 102 -2.80 -14.72 4.54
CA GLN A 102 -2.59 -16.18 4.50
C GLN A 102 -3.51 -16.93 3.52
N HIS A 103 -4.65 -16.35 3.20
CA HIS A 103 -5.63 -16.89 2.25
C HIS A 103 -5.27 -16.64 0.77
N LEU A 104 -4.32 -15.75 0.47
CA LEU A 104 -3.79 -15.52 -0.85
C LEU A 104 -2.67 -16.52 -1.19
N ASP A 105 -2.35 -16.65 -2.47
CA ASP A 105 -1.12 -17.30 -2.93
C ASP A 105 0.02 -16.26 -2.87
N ILE A 106 0.78 -16.27 -1.78
CA ILE A 106 1.85 -15.29 -1.52
C ILE A 106 3.04 -15.56 -2.43
N ARG A 107 3.34 -14.64 -3.33
CA ARG A 107 4.46 -14.70 -4.28
C ARG A 107 5.70 -13.99 -3.76
N LEU A 108 5.51 -12.92 -3.02
CA LEU A 108 6.58 -12.15 -2.39
C LEU A 108 6.08 -11.64 -1.03
N CYS A 109 6.92 -11.67 -0.04
CA CYS A 109 6.76 -10.94 1.21
C CYS A 109 8.15 -10.78 1.81
N GLU A 110 8.79 -9.65 1.57
CA GLU A 110 10.20 -9.42 1.88
C GLU A 110 10.40 -8.02 2.44
N ALA A 111 11.09 -7.95 3.57
CA ALA A 111 11.60 -6.71 4.14
C ALA A 111 13.05 -6.49 3.70
N TYR A 112 13.36 -5.27 3.25
CA TYR A 112 14.69 -4.92 2.74
C TYR A 112 15.03 -3.46 3.03
N GLU A 113 16.25 -3.06 2.73
CA GLU A 113 16.69 -1.66 2.83
C GLU A 113 17.18 -1.17 1.47
N ASP A 114 16.80 0.04 1.11
CA ASP A 114 17.24 0.67 -0.14
C ASP A 114 17.28 2.18 0.01
N MET A 115 17.87 2.84 -0.99
CA MET A 115 17.89 4.29 -1.13
C MET A 115 16.68 4.75 -1.93
N LEU A 116 15.79 5.49 -1.32
CA LEU A 116 14.68 6.11 -2.03
C LEU A 116 15.05 7.51 -2.53
N ASP A 117 14.49 7.89 -3.67
CA ASP A 117 14.49 9.24 -4.20
C ASP A 117 13.14 9.52 -4.88
N GLU A 118 12.09 9.52 -4.08
CA GLU A 118 10.69 9.65 -4.53
C GLU A 118 10.06 10.97 -4.05
N GLY A 119 10.88 12.01 -3.97
CA GLY A 119 10.50 13.34 -3.52
C GLY A 119 10.78 13.58 -2.04
N SER A 120 10.54 14.81 -1.58
CA SER A 120 10.99 15.31 -0.26
C SER A 120 10.47 14.55 0.96
N GLY A 121 9.39 13.80 0.81
CA GLY A 121 8.81 12.97 1.89
C GLY A 121 9.30 11.52 1.92
N HIS A 122 10.02 11.08 0.88
CA HIS A 122 10.51 9.72 0.68
C HIS A 122 11.89 9.78 0.01
N SER A 123 12.92 10.23 0.75
CA SER A 123 14.28 10.40 0.23
C SER A 123 15.30 9.99 1.26
N GLY A 124 16.23 9.11 0.88
CA GLY A 124 17.31 8.59 1.71
C GLY A 124 17.20 7.09 1.98
N ARG A 125 18.13 6.59 2.82
CA ARG A 125 18.11 5.17 3.21
C ARG A 125 16.81 4.83 3.92
N SER A 126 16.15 3.78 3.48
CA SER A 126 14.81 3.41 3.93
C SER A 126 14.72 1.91 4.20
N ALA A 127 13.92 1.57 5.21
CA ALA A 127 13.57 0.19 5.54
C ALA A 127 12.18 -0.12 5.01
N LEU A 128 12.12 -0.94 3.99
CA LEU A 128 10.97 -1.17 3.13
C LEU A 128 10.44 -2.59 3.27
N ILE A 129 9.23 -2.79 2.80
CA ILE A 129 8.62 -4.11 2.67
C ILE A 129 7.76 -4.16 1.42
N ASP A 130 7.92 -5.25 0.67
CA ASP A 130 7.09 -5.59 -0.47
C ASP A 130 6.27 -6.84 -0.20
N PHE A 131 5.02 -6.78 -0.58
CA PHE A 131 4.11 -7.91 -0.58
C PHE A 131 3.44 -8.04 -1.95
N VAL A 132 3.43 -9.26 -2.49
CA VAL A 132 2.66 -9.63 -3.69
C VAL A 132 1.92 -10.94 -3.41
N GLY A 133 0.61 -10.89 -3.57
CA GLY A 133 -0.26 -12.06 -3.41
C GLY A 133 -1.28 -12.17 -4.54
N ILE A 134 -1.63 -13.39 -4.92
CA ILE A 134 -2.66 -13.70 -5.91
C ILE A 134 -3.88 -14.25 -5.20
N LYS A 135 -5.06 -13.69 -5.51
CA LYS A 135 -6.32 -14.19 -4.97
C LYS A 135 -6.65 -15.55 -5.59
N LYS A 136 -6.80 -16.56 -4.74
CA LYS A 136 -7.22 -17.89 -5.19
C LYS A 136 -8.67 -17.85 -5.72
N VAL A 137 -8.99 -18.79 -6.59
CA VAL A 137 -10.37 -18.99 -7.10
C VAL A 137 -11.25 -19.56 -6.00
#